data_60ba8edfd3082ac5581e4e941ae2827c
#
_entry.id   60ba8edfd3082ac5581e4e941ae2827c
#
_cell.length_a   1.000
_cell.length_b   1.000
_cell.length_c   1.000
_cell.angle_alpha   90.00
_cell.angle_beta   90.00
_cell.angle_gamma   90.00
#
_symmetry.space_group_name_H-M   'P 1'
#
loop_
_entity.id
_entity.type
_entity.pdbx_description
1 polymer ?
#
loop_
_entity_poly.entity_id
_entity_poly.type
_entity_poly.pdbx_seq_one_letter_code
_entity_poly.pdbx_strand_id
1 'polypeptide(L)'
;MDKLLLAKSEPLWNTDKRIIFLISGLIVLLFALPHFGLNSFYLHLMIMIFMHAVMAQSWNVIAGFSGQISLGHGAFFGIGAYATSFLYVQYGISPWISIFFGMILSGFAAVLIGIPMLRLSGHYFAIATLLIGISFQIVFQRWEWVGAASGVWIPMTSGDSWFALQFHSSKLPYYYVFLIFFIITFFLVWLLSRSKLGYRLRAVRDDPQAALSLCINVSNYKIIAYVISAMIMAPMGSLFAQYILVIDPDRVFNIEISIIVLLITVLGGIGNVWGPIVGASILIPISEYSRIYLGGTGGAVDLILYGLILMLICIFRPEGLISFFPKNILERKKQR
;
A
#
# COMPACT_ATOMS: atom_id res chain seq x y z
N MET A 1 40.97 6.21 -20.58
CA MET A 1 39.71 6.94 -20.33
C MET A 1 38.49 6.28 -20.99
N ASP A 2 38.69 5.23 -21.81
CA ASP A 2 37.60 4.61 -22.62
C ASP A 2 36.94 3.35 -22.04
N LYS A 3 37.38 2.88 -20.87
CA LYS A 3 36.74 1.70 -20.21
C LYS A 3 35.59 2.01 -19.28
N LEU A 4 35.29 3.32 -19.02
CA LEU A 4 34.21 3.74 -18.12
C LEU A 4 32.89 4.01 -18.85
N LEU A 5 32.87 4.09 -20.19
CA LEU A 5 31.68 4.40 -20.99
C LEU A 5 30.94 3.17 -21.53
N LEU A 6 31.45 1.98 -21.34
CA LEU A 6 30.85 0.72 -21.77
C LEU A 6 30.42 -0.14 -20.58
N ALA A 7 29.80 0.49 -19.53
CA ALA A 7 28.94 -0.26 -18.64
C ALA A 7 27.73 -0.70 -19.48
N LYS A 8 27.90 -1.82 -20.18
CA LYS A 8 26.88 -2.54 -20.92
C LYS A 8 25.66 -2.62 -19.98
N SER A 9 24.60 -1.88 -20.28
CA SER A 9 23.32 -2.01 -19.60
C SER A 9 22.93 -3.48 -19.72
N GLU A 10 23.18 -4.25 -18.66
CA GLU A 10 22.68 -5.62 -18.60
C GLU A 10 21.17 -5.56 -18.84
N PRO A 11 20.63 -6.43 -19.71
CA PRO A 11 19.20 -6.38 -20.03
C PRO A 11 18.40 -6.58 -18.74
N LEU A 12 17.36 -5.77 -18.57
CA LEU A 12 16.41 -5.75 -17.44
C LEU A 12 15.86 -7.14 -17.09
N TRP A 13 16.06 -8.14 -17.91
CA TRP A 13 15.51 -9.48 -17.88
C TRP A 13 16.44 -10.57 -17.31
N ASN A 14 17.65 -10.23 -16.87
CA ASN A 14 18.54 -11.23 -16.27
C ASN A 14 18.21 -11.47 -14.79
N THR A 15 16.91 -11.78 -14.54
CA THR A 15 16.46 -12.30 -13.26
C THR A 15 16.87 -13.77 -13.21
N ASP A 16 17.56 -14.20 -12.15
CA ASP A 16 17.89 -15.61 -11.99
C ASP A 16 16.64 -16.46 -12.18
N LYS A 17 16.67 -17.44 -13.08
CA LYS A 17 15.56 -18.35 -13.36
C LYS A 17 14.98 -18.97 -12.10
N ARG A 18 15.80 -19.10 -11.04
CA ARG A 18 15.39 -19.57 -9.70
C ARG A 18 14.41 -18.62 -9.03
N ILE A 19 14.62 -17.30 -9.11
CA ILE A 19 13.72 -16.31 -8.50
C ILE A 19 12.38 -16.30 -9.24
N ILE A 20 12.40 -16.36 -10.57
CA ILE A 20 11.16 -16.46 -11.36
C ILE A 20 10.41 -17.73 -11.00
N PHE A 21 11.12 -18.85 -10.89
CA PHE A 21 10.50 -20.13 -10.50
C PHE A 21 9.90 -20.09 -9.09
N LEU A 22 10.58 -19.48 -8.12
CA LEU A 22 10.07 -19.31 -6.76
C LEU A 22 8.85 -18.39 -6.71
N ILE A 23 8.86 -17.28 -7.45
CA ILE A 23 7.70 -16.38 -7.53
C ILE A 23 6.51 -17.08 -8.19
N SER A 24 6.73 -17.78 -9.31
CA SER A 24 5.65 -18.51 -9.98
C SER A 24 5.10 -19.63 -9.11
N GLY A 25 5.95 -20.36 -8.40
CA GLY A 25 5.54 -21.38 -7.44
C GLY A 25 4.71 -20.80 -6.28
N LEU A 26 5.12 -19.67 -5.74
CA LEU A 26 4.37 -18.96 -4.68
C LEU A 26 3.00 -18.48 -5.19
N ILE A 27 2.94 -17.93 -6.41
CA ILE A 27 1.66 -17.50 -7.00
C ILE A 27 0.73 -18.70 -7.20
N VAL A 28 1.22 -19.80 -7.76
CA VAL A 28 0.43 -21.02 -7.94
C VAL A 28 -0.06 -21.56 -6.59
N LEU A 29 0.79 -21.56 -5.57
CA LEU A 29 0.41 -21.95 -4.22
C LEU A 29 -0.72 -21.07 -3.67
N LEU A 30 -0.62 -19.76 -3.80
CA LEU A 30 -1.65 -18.81 -3.36
C LEU A 30 -2.97 -19.03 -4.10
N PHE A 31 -2.95 -19.34 -5.41
CA PHE A 31 -4.18 -19.68 -6.14
C PHE A 31 -4.79 -21.02 -5.71
N ALA A 32 -3.97 -22.00 -5.33
CA ALA A 32 -4.43 -23.33 -4.92
C ALA A 32 -4.92 -23.37 -3.45
N LEU A 33 -4.40 -22.49 -2.59
CA LEU A 33 -4.68 -22.48 -1.15
C LEU A 33 -6.17 -22.53 -0.78
N PRO A 34 -7.09 -21.76 -1.41
CA PRO A 34 -8.51 -21.80 -1.07
C PRO A 34 -9.18 -23.16 -1.32
N HIS A 35 -8.65 -23.96 -2.26
CA HIS A 35 -9.23 -25.27 -2.61
C HIS A 35 -8.97 -26.36 -1.54
N PHE A 36 -8.07 -26.10 -0.58
CA PHE A 36 -7.82 -27.00 0.54
C PHE A 36 -8.85 -26.87 1.69
N GLY A 37 -10.01 -26.28 1.44
CA GLY A 37 -11.10 -26.21 2.41
C GLY A 37 -10.87 -25.21 3.54
N LEU A 38 -10.26 -24.07 3.24
CA LEU A 38 -10.02 -23.02 4.23
C LEU A 38 -11.34 -22.46 4.78
N ASN A 39 -11.42 -22.34 6.11
CA ASN A 39 -12.53 -21.71 6.78
C ASN A 39 -12.66 -20.22 6.41
N SER A 40 -13.86 -19.66 6.53
CA SER A 40 -14.16 -18.26 6.23
C SER A 40 -13.25 -17.26 6.98
N PHE A 41 -12.74 -17.64 8.15
CA PHE A 41 -11.78 -16.84 8.91
C PHE A 41 -10.42 -16.76 8.22
N TYR A 42 -9.85 -17.87 7.75
CA TYR A 42 -8.57 -17.86 7.05
C TYR A 42 -8.64 -17.13 5.71
N LEU A 43 -9.77 -17.22 4.99
CA LEU A 43 -9.99 -16.42 3.79
C LEU A 43 -10.01 -14.92 4.11
N HIS A 44 -10.70 -14.52 5.18
CA HIS A 44 -10.69 -13.13 5.65
C HIS A 44 -9.28 -12.65 6.02
N LEU A 45 -8.55 -13.47 6.78
CA LEU A 45 -7.18 -13.16 7.18
C LEU A 45 -6.26 -12.92 5.96
N MET A 46 -6.36 -13.78 4.94
CA MET A 46 -5.58 -13.63 3.71
C MET A 46 -5.98 -12.37 2.93
N ILE A 47 -7.27 -12.06 2.84
CA ILE A 47 -7.76 -10.81 2.24
C ILE A 47 -7.14 -9.60 2.94
N MET A 48 -7.14 -9.57 4.28
CA MET A 48 -6.53 -8.50 5.06
C MET A 48 -5.02 -8.41 4.84
N ILE A 49 -4.31 -9.55 4.77
CA ILE A 49 -2.87 -9.57 4.46
C ILE A 49 -2.60 -8.97 3.08
N PHE A 50 -3.34 -9.37 2.03
CA PHE A 50 -3.14 -8.83 0.68
C PHE A 50 -3.43 -7.33 0.63
N MET A 51 -4.54 -6.89 1.24
CA MET A 51 -4.91 -5.48 1.30
C MET A 51 -3.79 -4.65 1.94
N HIS A 52 -3.35 -5.02 3.14
CA HIS A 52 -2.33 -4.28 3.87
C HIS A 52 -0.96 -4.39 3.19
N ALA A 53 -0.63 -5.51 2.54
CA ALA A 53 0.59 -5.64 1.75
C ALA A 53 0.62 -4.66 0.57
N VAL A 54 -0.50 -4.49 -0.15
CA VAL A 54 -0.63 -3.49 -1.23
C VAL A 54 -0.52 -2.08 -0.69
N MET A 55 -1.20 -1.78 0.41
CA MET A 55 -1.15 -0.47 1.06
C MET A 55 0.29 -0.14 1.52
N ALA A 56 0.98 -1.10 2.12
CA ALA A 56 2.37 -0.97 2.54
C ALA A 56 3.34 -0.85 1.34
N GLN A 57 3.08 -1.54 0.22
CA GLN A 57 3.82 -1.34 -1.03
C GLN A 57 3.63 0.07 -1.57
N SER A 58 2.41 0.60 -1.52
CA SER A 58 2.10 1.99 -1.88
C SER A 58 2.98 2.96 -1.10
N TRP A 59 2.98 2.84 0.23
CA TRP A 59 3.78 3.69 1.11
C TRP A 59 5.30 3.50 0.90
N ASN A 60 5.74 2.28 0.62
CA ASN A 60 7.14 1.97 0.33
C ASN A 60 7.65 2.69 -0.95
N VAL A 61 6.79 2.99 -1.91
CA VAL A 61 7.16 3.78 -3.09
C VAL A 61 7.61 5.17 -2.71
N ILE A 62 6.89 5.85 -1.82
CA ILE A 62 7.27 7.21 -1.43
C ILE A 62 8.34 7.21 -0.34
N ALA A 63 8.19 6.43 0.72
CA ALA A 63 9.14 6.44 1.82
C ALA A 63 10.40 5.63 1.49
N GLY A 64 10.24 4.43 0.94
CA GLY A 64 11.33 3.52 0.66
C GLY A 64 12.19 3.93 -0.52
N PHE A 65 11.59 4.43 -1.59
CA PHE A 65 12.36 4.80 -2.80
C PHE A 65 12.69 6.27 -2.87
N SER A 66 11.86 7.21 -2.36
CA SER A 66 12.15 8.65 -2.42
C SER A 66 12.51 9.29 -1.08
N GLY A 67 12.49 8.53 0.02
CA GLY A 67 12.90 9.01 1.34
C GLY A 67 11.91 9.96 2.03
N GLN A 68 10.64 10.01 1.58
CA GLN A 68 9.62 10.91 2.15
C GLN A 68 8.64 10.14 3.03
N ILE A 69 8.71 10.34 4.33
CA ILE A 69 7.78 9.72 5.29
C ILE A 69 6.46 10.47 5.27
N SER A 70 5.39 9.82 4.79
CA SER A 70 4.05 10.40 4.74
C SER A 70 3.14 9.71 5.76
N LEU A 71 2.43 10.51 6.55
CA LEU A 71 1.41 10.06 7.51
C LEU A 71 -0.03 10.36 7.02
N GLY A 72 -0.17 10.82 5.78
CA GLY A 72 -1.45 11.17 5.19
C GLY A 72 -1.99 10.14 4.18
N HIS A 73 -1.44 8.91 4.13
CA HIS A 73 -1.86 7.90 3.15
C HIS A 73 -3.30 7.43 3.33
N GLY A 74 -3.86 7.52 4.56
CA GLY A 74 -5.28 7.31 4.81
C GLY A 74 -6.19 8.19 3.95
N ALA A 75 -5.76 9.42 3.59
CA ALA A 75 -6.51 10.28 2.70
C ALA A 75 -6.73 9.65 1.31
N PHE A 76 -5.72 9.03 0.72
CA PHE A 76 -5.83 8.38 -0.59
C PHE A 76 -6.68 7.11 -0.55
N PHE A 77 -6.60 6.38 0.56
CA PHE A 77 -7.48 5.24 0.83
C PHE A 77 -8.95 5.70 0.89
N GLY A 78 -9.23 6.76 1.66
CA GLY A 78 -10.56 7.33 1.81
C GLY A 78 -11.10 7.90 0.48
N ILE A 79 -10.28 8.62 -0.31
CA ILE A 79 -10.67 9.11 -1.63
C ILE A 79 -11.12 7.94 -2.53
N GLY A 80 -10.36 6.85 -2.56
CA GLY A 80 -10.71 5.64 -3.32
C GLY A 80 -12.03 5.04 -2.85
N ALA A 81 -12.22 4.87 -1.54
CA ALA A 81 -13.42 4.32 -0.93
C ALA A 81 -14.66 5.16 -1.27
N TYR A 82 -14.58 6.48 -1.04
CA TYR A 82 -15.70 7.39 -1.30
C TYR A 82 -16.00 7.54 -2.79
N ALA A 83 -15.00 7.65 -3.65
CA ALA A 83 -15.20 7.74 -5.10
C ALA A 83 -15.99 6.54 -5.63
N THR A 84 -15.60 5.34 -5.22
CA THR A 84 -16.26 4.11 -5.67
C THR A 84 -17.67 3.98 -5.10
N SER A 85 -17.85 4.22 -3.80
CA SER A 85 -19.15 4.11 -3.14
C SER A 85 -20.14 5.14 -3.65
N PHE A 86 -19.70 6.39 -3.81
CA PHE A 86 -20.54 7.46 -4.31
C PHE A 86 -21.00 7.21 -5.75
N LEU A 87 -20.09 6.83 -6.65
CA LEU A 87 -20.44 6.54 -8.04
C LEU A 87 -21.38 5.34 -8.17
N TYR A 88 -21.20 4.32 -7.32
CA TYR A 88 -22.07 3.16 -7.33
C TYR A 88 -23.47 3.50 -6.78
N VAL A 89 -23.56 4.19 -5.64
CA VAL A 89 -24.86 4.49 -4.98
C VAL A 89 -25.66 5.53 -5.76
N GLN A 90 -25.03 6.59 -6.28
CA GLN A 90 -25.74 7.69 -6.94
C GLN A 90 -26.02 7.44 -8.42
N TYR A 91 -25.08 6.79 -9.12
CA TYR A 91 -25.15 6.64 -10.57
C TYR A 91 -25.26 5.18 -11.04
N GLY A 92 -25.22 4.21 -10.14
CA GLY A 92 -25.24 2.80 -10.50
C GLY A 92 -24.01 2.32 -11.31
N ILE A 93 -22.91 3.11 -11.29
CA ILE A 93 -21.68 2.76 -12.03
C ILE A 93 -20.98 1.61 -11.32
N SER A 94 -20.62 0.57 -12.10
CA SER A 94 -19.92 -0.59 -11.56
C SER A 94 -18.65 -0.19 -10.79
N PRO A 95 -18.40 -0.80 -9.61
CA PRO A 95 -17.18 -0.58 -8.83
C PRO A 95 -15.90 -0.81 -9.62
N TRP A 96 -15.89 -1.70 -10.60
CA TRP A 96 -14.73 -1.93 -11.47
C TRP A 96 -14.30 -0.68 -12.23
N ILE A 97 -15.24 0.11 -12.76
CA ILE A 97 -14.96 1.38 -13.44
C ILE A 97 -14.62 2.45 -12.40
N SER A 98 -15.36 2.48 -11.30
CA SER A 98 -15.20 3.47 -10.23
C SER A 98 -13.83 3.38 -9.53
N ILE A 99 -13.22 2.18 -9.44
CA ILE A 99 -11.85 1.98 -8.95
C ILE A 99 -10.86 2.81 -9.78
N PHE A 100 -10.94 2.76 -11.12
CA PHE A 100 -10.07 3.56 -11.99
C PHE A 100 -10.29 5.05 -11.81
N PHE A 101 -11.54 5.48 -11.65
CA PHE A 101 -11.86 6.87 -11.35
C PHE A 101 -11.26 7.30 -10.00
N GLY A 102 -11.39 6.47 -8.96
CA GLY A 102 -10.79 6.69 -7.65
C GLY A 102 -9.26 6.79 -7.71
N MET A 103 -8.60 5.97 -8.54
CA MET A 103 -7.15 6.06 -8.79
C MET A 103 -6.75 7.40 -9.39
N ILE A 104 -7.47 7.85 -10.43
CA ILE A 104 -7.20 9.13 -11.10
C ILE A 104 -7.42 10.29 -10.14
N LEU A 105 -8.54 10.29 -9.40
CA LEU A 105 -8.87 11.33 -8.43
C LEU A 105 -7.83 11.41 -7.30
N SER A 106 -7.39 10.25 -6.79
CA SER A 106 -6.34 10.15 -5.79
C SER A 106 -5.00 10.65 -6.33
N GLY A 107 -4.63 10.30 -7.56
CA GLY A 107 -3.45 10.80 -8.23
C GLY A 107 -3.49 12.31 -8.42
N PHE A 108 -4.63 12.88 -8.82
CA PHE A 108 -4.84 14.31 -8.94
C PHE A 108 -4.72 15.02 -7.58
N ALA A 109 -5.35 14.48 -6.54
CA ALA A 109 -5.21 14.99 -5.18
C ALA A 109 -3.75 14.96 -4.71
N ALA A 110 -3.01 13.89 -5.04
CA ALA A 110 -1.59 13.78 -4.71
C ALA A 110 -0.74 14.85 -5.42
N VAL A 111 -1.07 15.26 -6.66
CA VAL A 111 -0.40 16.37 -7.34
C VAL A 111 -0.71 17.69 -6.64
N LEU A 112 -1.99 17.98 -6.38
CA LEU A 112 -2.41 19.23 -5.74
C LEU A 112 -1.78 19.41 -4.35
N ILE A 113 -1.76 18.36 -3.56
CA ILE A 113 -1.20 18.34 -2.22
C ILE A 113 0.32 18.30 -2.27
N GLY A 114 0.88 17.50 -3.17
CA GLY A 114 2.31 17.24 -3.28
C GLY A 114 3.11 18.48 -3.68
N ILE A 115 2.60 19.31 -4.60
CA ILE A 115 3.32 20.50 -5.07
C ILE A 115 3.72 21.43 -3.91
N PRO A 116 2.82 21.87 -3.02
CA PRO A 116 3.21 22.71 -1.90
C PRO A 116 3.99 21.95 -0.82
N MET A 117 3.62 20.69 -0.55
CA MET A 117 4.16 19.96 0.58
C MET A 117 5.55 19.39 0.36
N LEU A 118 5.89 18.96 -0.84
CA LEU A 118 7.20 18.41 -1.14
C LEU A 118 8.31 19.47 -1.19
N ARG A 119 7.97 20.74 -0.95
CA ARG A 119 8.94 21.80 -0.61
C ARG A 119 9.45 21.67 0.82
N LEU A 120 8.67 21.02 1.69
CA LEU A 120 9.07 20.70 3.06
C LEU A 120 9.97 19.47 3.05
N SER A 121 10.90 19.40 3.99
CA SER A 121 11.85 18.30 4.11
C SER A 121 11.72 17.58 5.45
N GLY A 122 12.01 16.28 5.46
CA GLY A 122 12.09 15.49 6.68
C GLY A 122 10.80 15.45 7.49
N HIS A 123 10.89 15.80 8.78
CA HIS A 123 9.77 15.71 9.71
C HIS A 123 8.61 16.69 9.38
N TYR A 124 8.92 17.84 8.79
CA TYR A 124 7.88 18.81 8.41
C TYR A 124 6.94 18.25 7.35
N PHE A 125 7.45 17.46 6.41
CA PHE A 125 6.61 16.79 5.42
C PHE A 125 5.67 15.75 6.07
N ALA A 126 6.17 14.98 7.03
CA ALA A 126 5.35 14.00 7.75
C ALA A 126 4.20 14.66 8.51
N ILE A 127 4.49 15.75 9.27
CA ILE A 127 3.47 16.49 10.02
C ILE A 127 2.45 17.12 9.06
N ALA A 128 2.92 17.72 7.98
CA ALA A 128 2.05 18.36 7.01
C ALA A 128 1.10 17.36 6.32
N THR A 129 1.60 16.18 5.94
CA THR A 129 0.74 15.12 5.36
C THR A 129 -0.25 14.54 6.36
N LEU A 130 0.13 14.46 7.65
CA LEU A 130 -0.76 14.07 8.74
C LEU A 130 -1.92 15.06 8.87
N LEU A 131 -1.63 16.37 8.92
CA LEU A 131 -2.65 17.42 9.02
C LEU A 131 -3.60 17.40 7.82
N ILE A 132 -3.10 17.12 6.62
CA ILE A 132 -3.96 16.94 5.44
C ILE A 132 -4.87 15.72 5.60
N GLY A 133 -4.34 14.58 6.07
CA GLY A 133 -5.18 13.41 6.33
C GLY A 133 -6.35 13.73 7.25
N ILE A 134 -6.08 14.42 8.37
CA ILE A 134 -7.12 14.89 9.31
C ILE A 134 -8.06 15.89 8.63
N SER A 135 -7.54 16.81 7.81
CA SER A 135 -8.38 17.78 7.10
C SER A 135 -9.36 17.11 6.15
N PHE A 136 -8.93 16.07 5.41
CA PHE A 136 -9.86 15.26 4.60
C PHE A 136 -10.94 14.60 5.44
N GLN A 137 -10.59 14.00 6.57
CA GLN A 137 -11.55 13.41 7.49
C GLN A 137 -12.61 14.43 7.92
N ILE A 138 -12.19 15.63 8.39
CA ILE A 138 -13.09 16.69 8.83
C ILE A 138 -13.97 17.23 7.69
N VAL A 139 -13.40 17.40 6.51
CA VAL A 139 -14.14 17.86 5.32
C VAL A 139 -15.24 16.86 4.98
N PHE A 140 -14.93 15.56 4.90
CA PHE A 140 -15.90 14.53 4.56
C PHE A 140 -16.94 14.33 5.67
N GLN A 141 -16.60 14.52 6.95
CA GLN A 141 -17.57 14.50 8.06
C GLN A 141 -18.63 15.61 7.98
N ARG A 142 -18.31 16.74 7.30
CA ARG A 142 -19.23 17.87 7.17
C ARG A 142 -19.88 17.98 5.79
N TRP A 143 -19.45 17.19 4.84
CA TRP A 143 -19.92 17.26 3.46
C TRP A 143 -21.20 16.44 3.27
N GLU A 144 -22.36 17.10 3.39
CA GLU A 144 -23.68 16.47 3.34
C GLU A 144 -23.93 15.67 2.06
N TRP A 145 -23.44 16.14 0.91
CA TRP A 145 -23.62 15.46 -0.38
C TRP A 145 -23.02 14.06 -0.47
N VAL A 146 -22.01 13.76 0.32
CA VAL A 146 -21.38 12.43 0.41
C VAL A 146 -21.75 11.69 1.70
N GLY A 147 -22.84 12.09 2.38
CA GLY A 147 -23.37 11.43 3.57
C GLY A 147 -22.83 11.95 4.92
N ALA A 148 -21.96 12.98 4.90
CA ALA A 148 -21.39 13.60 6.10
C ALA A 148 -20.84 12.56 7.10
N ALA A 149 -21.05 12.75 8.39
CA ALA A 149 -20.60 11.84 9.45
C ALA A 149 -21.29 10.46 9.41
N SER A 150 -22.49 10.35 8.82
CA SER A 150 -23.21 9.08 8.66
C SER A 150 -22.61 8.18 7.59
N GLY A 151 -21.79 8.75 6.71
CA GLY A 151 -21.13 8.05 5.63
C GLY A 151 -22.04 7.58 4.51
N VAL A 152 -21.57 6.62 3.73
CA VAL A 152 -22.28 6.04 2.59
C VAL A 152 -22.57 4.58 2.86
N TRP A 153 -23.85 4.22 2.76
CA TRP A 153 -24.35 2.86 2.86
C TRP A 153 -24.53 2.29 1.47
N ILE A 154 -23.77 1.26 1.17
CA ILE A 154 -23.81 0.59 -0.14
C ILE A 154 -24.96 -0.42 -0.11
N PRO A 155 -25.97 -0.31 -1.00
CA PRO A 155 -27.10 -1.23 -1.01
C PRO A 155 -26.63 -2.66 -1.30
N MET A 156 -27.10 -3.61 -0.49
CA MET A 156 -26.83 -5.02 -0.71
C MET A 156 -27.60 -5.52 -1.93
N THR A 157 -26.91 -6.27 -2.78
CA THR A 157 -27.57 -6.98 -3.89
C THR A 157 -28.31 -8.22 -3.38
N SER A 158 -29.38 -8.64 -4.04
CA SER A 158 -30.17 -9.83 -3.68
C SER A 158 -29.43 -11.16 -3.84
N GLY A 159 -28.20 -11.15 -4.33
CA GLY A 159 -27.34 -12.32 -4.52
C GLY A 159 -25.93 -11.92 -4.94
N ASP A 160 -25.08 -12.90 -5.20
CA ASP A 160 -23.71 -12.67 -5.65
C ASP A 160 -23.69 -11.96 -7.00
N SER A 161 -22.97 -10.82 -7.08
CA SER A 161 -22.90 -10.00 -8.29
C SER A 161 -21.47 -9.56 -8.58
N TRP A 162 -20.92 -10.03 -9.69
CA TRP A 162 -19.65 -9.57 -10.23
C TRP A 162 -19.70 -8.10 -10.69
N PHE A 163 -20.87 -7.65 -11.14
CA PHE A 163 -21.05 -6.26 -11.56
C PHE A 163 -20.93 -5.30 -10.39
N ALA A 164 -21.53 -5.65 -9.24
CA ALA A 164 -21.51 -4.85 -8.02
C ALA A 164 -20.29 -5.16 -7.12
N LEU A 165 -19.47 -6.17 -7.47
CA LEU A 165 -18.38 -6.63 -6.61
C LEU A 165 -18.86 -7.03 -5.21
N GLN A 166 -20.04 -7.65 -5.12
CA GLN A 166 -20.63 -8.10 -3.85
C GLN A 166 -20.86 -9.61 -3.89
N PHE A 167 -20.33 -10.30 -2.88
CA PHE A 167 -20.43 -11.75 -2.76
C PHE A 167 -20.82 -12.09 -1.32
N HIS A 168 -22.02 -12.65 -1.17
CA HIS A 168 -22.62 -12.97 0.14
C HIS A 168 -22.48 -14.46 0.45
N SER A 169 -22.46 -15.31 -0.57
CA SER A 169 -22.41 -16.77 -0.41
C SER A 169 -21.04 -17.25 0.07
N SER A 170 -19.96 -16.60 -0.37
CA SER A 170 -18.59 -17.00 -0.02
C SER A 170 -17.62 -15.82 -0.09
N LYS A 171 -16.60 -15.84 0.76
CA LYS A 171 -15.48 -14.87 0.69
C LYS A 171 -14.46 -15.20 -0.42
N LEU A 172 -14.63 -16.34 -1.09
CA LEU A 172 -13.71 -16.82 -2.13
C LEU A 172 -13.50 -15.84 -3.29
N PRO A 173 -14.54 -15.23 -3.88
CA PRO A 173 -14.33 -14.27 -4.96
C PRO A 173 -13.55 -13.03 -4.49
N TYR A 174 -13.82 -12.52 -3.27
CA TYR A 174 -13.04 -11.42 -2.71
C TYR A 174 -11.56 -11.79 -2.56
N TYR A 175 -11.27 -13.00 -2.09
CA TYR A 175 -9.89 -13.50 -1.99
C TYR A 175 -9.15 -13.37 -3.32
N TYR A 176 -9.75 -13.83 -4.43
CA TYR A 176 -9.12 -13.76 -5.75
C TYR A 176 -8.98 -12.32 -6.25
N VAL A 177 -9.96 -11.46 -6.00
CA VAL A 177 -9.89 -10.05 -6.38
C VAL A 177 -8.72 -9.37 -5.66
N PHE A 178 -8.61 -9.49 -4.35
CA PHE A 178 -7.50 -8.92 -3.58
C PHE A 178 -6.14 -9.54 -3.95
N LEU A 179 -6.09 -10.85 -4.22
CA LEU A 179 -4.89 -11.53 -4.69
C LEU A 179 -4.41 -10.97 -6.04
N ILE A 180 -5.32 -10.75 -7.00
CA ILE A 180 -4.99 -10.19 -8.31
C ILE A 180 -4.42 -8.77 -8.15
N PHE A 181 -5.07 -7.91 -7.37
CA PHE A 181 -4.55 -6.56 -7.11
C PHE A 181 -3.19 -6.59 -6.39
N PHE A 182 -2.99 -7.52 -5.46
CA PHE A 182 -1.70 -7.74 -4.80
C PHE A 182 -0.62 -8.13 -5.81
N ILE A 183 -0.89 -9.08 -6.69
CA ILE A 183 0.06 -9.52 -7.72
C ILE A 183 0.38 -8.38 -8.68
N ILE A 184 -0.63 -7.66 -9.18
CA ILE A 184 -0.44 -6.50 -10.06
C ILE A 184 0.44 -5.45 -9.38
N THR A 185 0.14 -5.09 -8.13
CA THR A 185 0.93 -4.09 -7.38
C THR A 185 2.36 -4.56 -7.15
N PHE A 186 2.54 -5.83 -6.78
CA PHE A 186 3.88 -6.40 -6.61
C PHE A 186 4.72 -6.27 -7.87
N PHE A 187 4.17 -6.64 -9.03
CA PHE A 187 4.86 -6.53 -10.31
C PHE A 187 5.12 -5.08 -10.71
N LEU A 188 4.17 -4.17 -10.48
CA LEU A 188 4.35 -2.74 -10.75
C LEU A 188 5.49 -2.16 -9.91
N VAL A 189 5.51 -2.41 -8.60
CA VAL A 189 6.56 -1.91 -7.71
C VAL A 189 7.91 -2.59 -7.98
N TRP A 190 7.90 -3.88 -8.32
CA TRP A 190 9.09 -4.60 -8.73
C TRP A 190 9.69 -4.04 -10.03
N LEU A 191 8.86 -3.77 -11.04
CA LEU A 191 9.27 -3.14 -12.30
C LEU A 191 9.77 -1.70 -12.05
N LEU A 192 9.05 -0.94 -11.23
CA LEU A 192 9.46 0.41 -10.81
C LEU A 192 10.84 0.38 -10.17
N SER A 193 11.10 -0.55 -9.26
CA SER A 193 12.36 -0.67 -8.55
C SER A 193 13.57 -0.92 -9.46
N ARG A 194 13.34 -1.53 -10.63
CA ARG A 194 14.37 -1.84 -11.65
C ARG A 194 14.41 -0.84 -12.81
N SER A 195 13.47 0.07 -12.87
CA SER A 195 13.38 1.09 -13.92
C SER A 195 14.36 2.25 -13.69
N LYS A 196 14.61 3.03 -14.75
CA LYS A 196 15.37 4.29 -14.64
C LYS A 196 14.77 5.24 -13.60
N LEU A 197 13.41 5.23 -13.47
CA LEU A 197 12.70 6.02 -12.50
C LEU A 197 13.04 5.57 -11.08
N GLY A 198 13.01 4.28 -10.77
CA GLY A 198 13.36 3.74 -9.47
C GLY A 198 14.82 4.02 -9.06
N TYR A 199 15.76 3.99 -10.00
CA TYR A 199 17.15 4.38 -9.74
C TYR A 199 17.29 5.86 -9.40
N ARG A 200 16.59 6.75 -10.12
CA ARG A 200 16.60 8.19 -9.85
C ARG A 200 15.90 8.52 -8.52
N LEU A 201 14.82 7.84 -8.18
CA LEU A 201 14.17 8.00 -6.88
C LEU A 201 15.12 7.65 -5.72
N ARG A 202 15.86 6.55 -5.82
CA ARG A 202 16.87 6.17 -4.81
C ARG A 202 18.01 7.17 -4.74
N ALA A 203 18.48 7.70 -5.86
CA ALA A 203 19.49 8.78 -5.88
C ALA A 203 18.97 10.02 -5.12
N VAL A 204 17.70 10.40 -5.35
CA VAL A 204 17.04 11.50 -4.62
C VAL A 204 16.91 11.21 -3.13
N ARG A 205 16.65 9.96 -2.74
CA ARG A 205 16.57 9.52 -1.35
C ARG A 205 17.93 9.59 -0.65
N ASP A 206 18.96 9.06 -1.31
CA ASP A 206 20.30 8.89 -0.71
C ASP A 206 21.00 10.24 -0.51
N ASP A 207 20.99 11.11 -1.52
CA ASP A 207 21.47 12.49 -1.42
C ASP A 207 20.78 13.41 -2.44
N PRO A 208 19.81 14.25 -1.99
CA PRO A 208 19.10 15.18 -2.88
C PRO A 208 20.03 16.23 -3.53
N GLN A 209 21.12 16.64 -2.87
CA GLN A 209 22.03 17.66 -3.38
C GLN A 209 22.94 17.07 -4.47
N ALA A 210 23.47 15.87 -4.24
CA ALA A 210 24.21 15.14 -5.27
C ALA A 210 23.33 14.84 -6.49
N ALA A 211 22.05 14.48 -6.29
CA ALA A 211 21.10 14.26 -7.37
C ALA A 211 20.88 15.53 -8.22
N LEU A 212 20.74 16.70 -7.57
CA LEU A 212 20.65 18.00 -8.27
C LEU A 212 21.88 18.30 -9.12
N SER A 213 23.08 18.00 -8.61
CA SER A 213 24.33 18.18 -9.35
C SER A 213 24.41 17.29 -10.60
N LEU A 214 23.66 16.18 -10.63
CA LEU A 214 23.49 15.31 -11.79
C LEU A 214 22.29 15.69 -12.68
N CYS A 215 21.79 16.94 -12.56
CA CYS A 215 20.64 17.45 -13.30
C CYS A 215 19.32 16.66 -13.05
N ILE A 216 19.17 15.98 -11.91
CA ILE A 216 17.95 15.28 -11.54
C ILE A 216 17.05 16.28 -10.78
N ASN A 217 15.87 16.58 -11.31
CA ASN A 217 14.91 17.47 -10.64
C ASN A 217 14.25 16.75 -9.46
N VAL A 218 14.77 16.98 -8.25
CA VAL A 218 14.35 16.31 -7.00
C VAL A 218 12.85 16.46 -6.74
N SER A 219 12.30 17.67 -6.90
CA SER A 219 10.87 17.92 -6.65
C SER A 219 9.97 17.11 -7.56
N ASN A 220 10.27 17.06 -8.86
CA ASN A 220 9.46 16.33 -9.82
C ASN A 220 9.47 14.83 -9.53
N TYR A 221 10.63 14.25 -9.16
CA TYR A 221 10.71 12.83 -8.83
C TYR A 221 9.97 12.50 -7.54
N LYS A 222 10.01 13.37 -6.53
CA LYS A 222 9.21 13.21 -5.31
C LYS A 222 7.70 13.26 -5.60
N ILE A 223 7.25 14.21 -6.45
CA ILE A 223 5.83 14.29 -6.87
C ILE A 223 5.42 13.01 -7.60
N ILE A 224 6.21 12.52 -8.55
CA ILE A 224 5.92 11.28 -9.28
C ILE A 224 5.79 10.09 -8.32
N ALA A 225 6.69 9.96 -7.35
CA ALA A 225 6.61 8.90 -6.34
C ALA A 225 5.33 9.01 -5.50
N TYR A 226 4.94 10.24 -5.12
CA TYR A 226 3.74 10.49 -4.33
C TYR A 226 2.46 10.16 -5.10
N VAL A 227 2.40 10.54 -6.38
CA VAL A 227 1.27 10.22 -7.28
C VAL A 227 1.14 8.70 -7.48
N ILE A 228 2.24 8.01 -7.80
CA ILE A 228 2.22 6.54 -7.97
C ILE A 228 1.75 5.88 -6.68
N SER A 229 2.27 6.31 -5.54
CA SER A 229 1.87 5.83 -4.22
C SER A 229 0.36 6.02 -4.00
N ALA A 230 -0.19 7.22 -4.23
CA ALA A 230 -1.60 7.52 -4.08
C ALA A 230 -2.48 6.65 -5.00
N MET A 231 -2.07 6.48 -6.27
CA MET A 231 -2.80 5.65 -7.24
C MET A 231 -2.81 4.16 -6.86
N ILE A 232 -1.79 3.65 -6.17
CA ILE A 232 -1.77 2.27 -5.66
C ILE A 232 -2.65 2.14 -4.41
N MET A 233 -2.73 3.19 -3.59
CA MET A 233 -3.50 3.17 -2.34
C MET A 233 -5.02 3.18 -2.56
N ALA A 234 -5.50 3.97 -3.51
CA ALA A 234 -6.93 4.19 -3.77
C ALA A 234 -7.73 2.91 -4.08
N PRO A 235 -7.27 1.96 -4.92
CA PRO A 235 -7.97 0.70 -5.16
C PRO A 235 -8.26 -0.09 -3.90
N MET A 236 -7.37 -0.04 -2.91
CA MET A 236 -7.57 -0.76 -1.65
C MET A 236 -8.72 -0.16 -0.84
N GLY A 237 -8.86 1.17 -0.82
CA GLY A 237 -10.03 1.83 -0.25
C GLY A 237 -11.32 1.46 -0.98
N SER A 238 -11.28 1.45 -2.31
CA SER A 238 -12.43 1.06 -3.14
C SER A 238 -12.88 -0.38 -2.89
N LEU A 239 -11.96 -1.33 -2.84
CA LEU A 239 -12.25 -2.74 -2.58
C LEU A 239 -12.72 -2.95 -1.14
N PHE A 240 -12.14 -2.25 -0.18
CA PHE A 240 -12.54 -2.28 1.21
C PHE A 240 -13.99 -1.80 1.40
N ALA A 241 -14.38 -0.74 0.69
CA ALA A 241 -15.75 -0.24 0.72
C ALA A 241 -16.78 -1.29 0.25
N GLN A 242 -16.47 -2.00 -0.85
CA GLN A 242 -17.32 -3.08 -1.36
C GLN A 242 -17.30 -4.33 -0.47
N TYR A 243 -16.22 -4.55 0.27
CA TYR A 243 -16.11 -5.67 1.19
C TYR A 243 -16.91 -5.47 2.48
N ILE A 244 -16.96 -4.23 3.01
CA ILE A 244 -17.65 -3.90 4.27
C ILE A 244 -19.06 -3.35 4.05
N LEU A 245 -19.33 -2.76 2.88
CA LEU A 245 -20.63 -2.16 2.45
C LEU A 245 -21.07 -0.93 3.24
N VAL A 246 -20.31 -0.51 4.23
CA VAL A 246 -20.58 0.70 5.02
C VAL A 246 -19.27 1.45 5.21
N ILE A 247 -19.20 2.67 4.70
CA ILE A 247 -18.05 3.54 4.87
C ILE A 247 -18.46 4.83 5.57
N ASP A 248 -17.67 5.21 6.54
CA ASP A 248 -17.76 6.50 7.22
C ASP A 248 -16.40 7.19 7.22
N PRO A 249 -16.34 8.54 7.37
CA PRO A 249 -15.07 9.26 7.32
C PRO A 249 -14.08 8.83 8.41
N ASP A 250 -14.60 8.47 9.61
CA ASP A 250 -13.76 8.06 10.75
C ASP A 250 -13.04 6.75 10.49
N ARG A 251 -13.63 5.87 9.68
CA ARG A 251 -13.06 4.56 9.34
C ARG A 251 -12.07 4.64 8.20
N VAL A 252 -12.36 5.41 7.13
CA VAL A 252 -11.56 5.36 5.90
C VAL A 252 -10.50 6.46 5.79
N PHE A 253 -10.63 7.57 6.53
CA PHE A 253 -9.62 8.62 6.62
C PHE A 253 -8.81 8.57 7.91
N ASN A 254 -8.99 7.51 8.73
CA ASN A 254 -8.32 7.38 10.02
C ASN A 254 -6.80 7.39 9.83
N ILE A 255 -6.12 8.15 10.71
CA ILE A 255 -4.65 8.19 10.79
C ILE A 255 -4.05 6.80 11.08
N GLU A 256 -4.79 5.94 11.78
CA GLU A 256 -4.36 4.58 12.10
C GLU A 256 -4.00 3.79 10.85
N ILE A 257 -4.71 4.00 9.72
CA ILE A 257 -4.39 3.38 8.44
C ILE A 257 -2.96 3.73 8.01
N SER A 258 -2.59 5.00 8.10
CA SER A 258 -1.25 5.46 7.74
C SER A 258 -0.18 4.90 8.68
N ILE A 259 -0.48 4.82 9.97
CA ILE A 259 0.42 4.27 10.98
C ILE A 259 0.64 2.77 10.76
N ILE A 260 -0.41 1.98 10.58
CA ILE A 260 -0.30 0.53 10.34
C ILE A 260 0.52 0.24 9.08
N VAL A 261 0.27 0.98 8.01
CA VAL A 261 0.99 0.84 6.73
C VAL A 261 2.48 1.17 6.89
N LEU A 262 2.80 2.23 7.64
CA LEU A 262 4.17 2.58 8.01
C LEU A 262 4.81 1.44 8.81
N LEU A 263 4.14 0.97 9.85
CA LEU A 263 4.63 -0.10 10.73
C LEU A 263 4.93 -1.38 9.96
N ILE A 264 4.03 -1.81 9.08
CA ILE A 264 4.21 -2.98 8.21
C ILE A 264 5.47 -2.81 7.35
N THR A 265 5.64 -1.63 6.75
CA THR A 265 6.76 -1.37 5.86
C THR A 265 8.10 -1.30 6.60
N VAL A 266 8.13 -0.66 7.77
CA VAL A 266 9.33 -0.57 8.63
C VAL A 266 9.71 -1.95 9.14
N LEU A 267 8.74 -2.69 9.67
CA LEU A 267 8.91 -4.05 10.18
C LEU A 267 9.48 -4.97 9.12
N GLY A 268 8.93 -4.91 7.90
CA GLY A 268 9.38 -5.75 6.80
C GLY A 268 10.74 -5.35 6.23
N GLY A 269 11.05 -4.04 6.21
CA GLY A 269 12.28 -3.44 5.65
C GLY A 269 11.99 -2.42 4.56
N ILE A 270 12.28 -1.15 4.86
CA ILE A 270 12.02 0.00 3.99
C ILE A 270 12.90 -0.06 2.73
N GLY A 271 12.32 0.27 1.58
CA GLY A 271 13.03 0.37 0.30
C GLY A 271 13.26 -0.98 -0.40
N ASN A 272 12.82 -2.07 0.20
CA ASN A 272 12.81 -3.39 -0.42
C ASN A 272 11.39 -3.75 -0.90
N VAL A 273 11.28 -4.38 -2.07
CA VAL A 273 9.99 -4.80 -2.64
C VAL A 273 9.34 -5.93 -1.83
N TRP A 274 10.14 -6.79 -1.21
CA TRP A 274 9.65 -7.91 -0.40
C TRP A 274 9.29 -7.51 1.05
N GLY A 275 9.86 -6.39 1.54
CA GLY A 275 9.66 -5.91 2.90
C GLY A 275 8.19 -5.82 3.29
N PRO A 276 7.37 -5.01 2.59
CA PRO A 276 5.95 -4.84 2.91
C PRO A 276 5.16 -6.16 2.95
N ILE A 277 5.53 -7.14 2.12
CA ILE A 277 4.86 -8.44 2.07
C ILE A 277 5.16 -9.23 3.36
N VAL A 278 6.44 -9.32 3.73
CA VAL A 278 6.87 -10.00 4.96
C VAL A 278 6.27 -9.30 6.18
N GLY A 279 6.30 -7.96 6.21
CA GLY A 279 5.71 -7.19 7.30
C GLY A 279 4.20 -7.43 7.45
N ALA A 280 3.44 -7.40 6.36
CA ALA A 280 2.01 -7.67 6.38
C ALA A 280 1.69 -9.11 6.81
N SER A 281 2.46 -10.09 6.30
CA SER A 281 2.27 -11.50 6.63
C SER A 281 2.50 -11.84 8.11
N ILE A 282 3.21 -10.99 8.84
CA ILE A 282 3.49 -11.18 10.26
C ILE A 282 2.56 -10.31 11.12
N LEU A 283 2.45 -9.00 10.79
CA LEU A 283 1.73 -8.06 11.64
C LEU A 283 0.22 -8.29 11.60
N ILE A 284 -0.35 -8.54 10.43
CA ILE A 284 -1.80 -8.68 10.27
C ILE A 284 -2.35 -9.93 10.99
N PRO A 285 -1.75 -11.13 10.88
CA PRO A 285 -2.20 -12.26 11.68
C PRO A 285 -2.14 -12.00 13.19
N ILE A 286 -1.06 -11.38 13.67
CA ILE A 286 -0.93 -11.05 15.10
C ILE A 286 -2.08 -10.14 15.53
N SER A 287 -2.41 -9.12 14.73
CA SER A 287 -3.52 -8.22 14.99
C SER A 287 -4.88 -8.94 15.02
N GLU A 288 -5.17 -9.73 13.99
CA GLU A 288 -6.46 -10.42 13.89
C GLU A 288 -6.64 -11.47 15.01
N TYR A 289 -5.59 -12.21 15.36
CA TYR A 289 -5.63 -13.12 16.51
C TYR A 289 -5.76 -12.38 17.83
N SER A 290 -5.02 -11.27 18.03
CA SER A 290 -5.14 -10.43 19.22
C SER A 290 -6.58 -9.97 19.43
N ARG A 291 -7.23 -9.50 18.35
CA ARG A 291 -8.62 -9.03 18.39
C ARG A 291 -9.61 -10.12 18.79
N ILE A 292 -9.38 -11.36 18.38
CA ILE A 292 -10.24 -12.50 18.73
C ILE A 292 -10.05 -12.92 20.18
N TYR A 293 -8.80 -13.07 20.63
CA TYR A 293 -8.49 -13.65 21.95
C TYR A 293 -8.60 -12.63 23.09
N LEU A 294 -8.29 -11.38 22.84
CA LEU A 294 -8.32 -10.31 23.87
C LEU A 294 -9.67 -9.58 23.92
N GLY A 295 -10.64 -10.05 23.16
CA GLY A 295 -12.07 -9.76 23.25
C GLY A 295 -12.44 -8.31 23.50
N GLY A 296 -12.65 -7.54 22.43
CA GLY A 296 -13.45 -6.31 22.52
C GLY A 296 -12.84 -5.12 23.27
N THR A 297 -11.60 -5.20 23.76
CA THR A 297 -10.91 -4.06 24.40
C THR A 297 -10.49 -2.97 23.41
N GLY A 298 -11.01 -3.06 22.18
CA GLY A 298 -10.80 -2.05 21.13
C GLY A 298 -9.35 -1.98 20.64
N GLY A 299 -9.12 -1.18 19.61
CA GLY A 299 -7.81 -0.99 18.97
C GLY A 299 -6.64 -0.57 19.88
N ALA A 300 -6.87 -0.33 21.18
CA ALA A 300 -5.82 0.04 22.12
C ALA A 300 -4.79 -1.08 22.34
N VAL A 301 -5.23 -2.33 22.44
CA VAL A 301 -4.32 -3.48 22.62
C VAL A 301 -3.51 -3.74 21.36
N ASP A 302 -4.15 -3.60 20.20
CA ASP A 302 -3.48 -3.75 18.90
C ASP A 302 -2.37 -2.69 18.75
N LEU A 303 -2.63 -1.44 19.11
CA LEU A 303 -1.64 -0.36 19.06
C LEU A 303 -0.46 -0.60 20.04
N ILE A 304 -0.72 -1.13 21.24
CA ILE A 304 0.33 -1.49 22.21
C ILE A 304 1.20 -2.61 21.64
N LEU A 305 0.58 -3.66 21.08
CA LEU A 305 1.31 -4.77 20.45
C LEU A 305 2.15 -4.28 19.26
N TYR A 306 1.58 -3.42 18.41
CA TYR A 306 2.32 -2.84 17.28
C TYR A 306 3.53 -2.04 17.76
N GLY A 307 3.35 -1.18 18.78
CA GLY A 307 4.43 -0.39 19.36
C GLY A 307 5.53 -1.26 19.95
N LEU A 308 5.16 -2.32 20.68
CA LEU A 308 6.10 -3.24 21.28
C LEU A 308 6.88 -4.05 20.23
N ILE A 309 6.21 -4.59 19.23
CA ILE A 309 6.83 -5.32 18.11
C ILE A 309 7.79 -4.40 17.36
N LEU A 310 7.36 -3.17 17.05
CA LEU A 310 8.22 -2.20 16.37
C LEU A 310 9.45 -1.88 17.21
N MET A 311 9.29 -1.61 18.51
CA MET A 311 10.40 -1.32 19.42
C MET A 311 11.42 -2.45 19.43
N LEU A 312 10.95 -3.70 19.57
CA LEU A 312 11.83 -4.87 19.55
C LEU A 312 12.62 -4.97 18.25
N ILE A 313 11.95 -4.77 17.10
CA ILE A 313 12.61 -4.87 15.79
C ILE A 313 13.58 -3.72 15.56
N CYS A 314 13.23 -2.48 15.92
CA CYS A 314 14.15 -1.35 15.82
C CYS A 314 15.42 -1.53 16.67
N ILE A 315 15.29 -2.15 17.85
CA ILE A 315 16.45 -2.41 18.74
C ILE A 315 17.31 -3.55 18.17
N PHE A 316 16.71 -4.66 17.77
CA PHE A 316 17.45 -5.85 17.38
C PHE A 316 17.81 -5.90 15.89
N ARG A 317 16.99 -5.27 15.01
CA ARG A 317 17.14 -5.34 13.55
C ARG A 317 16.63 -4.08 12.83
N PRO A 318 17.38 -2.99 12.85
CA PRO A 318 16.97 -1.71 12.23
C PRO A 318 16.79 -1.82 10.70
N GLU A 319 17.35 -2.84 10.04
CA GLU A 319 17.16 -3.11 8.60
C GLU A 319 15.83 -3.82 8.28
N GLY A 320 15.03 -4.17 9.29
CA GLY A 320 13.79 -4.92 9.17
C GLY A 320 13.99 -6.44 9.06
N LEU A 321 12.87 -7.17 9.09
CA LEU A 321 12.85 -8.64 9.07
C LEU A 321 13.41 -9.26 7.80
N ILE A 322 13.41 -8.54 6.69
CA ILE A 322 13.97 -9.03 5.44
C ILE A 322 15.49 -9.31 5.54
N SER A 323 16.18 -8.73 6.52
CA SER A 323 17.60 -8.99 6.76
C SER A 323 17.90 -10.42 7.21
N PHE A 324 16.89 -11.18 7.67
CA PHE A 324 17.03 -12.61 7.96
C PHE A 324 17.17 -13.48 6.71
N PHE A 325 16.68 -12.97 5.56
CA PHE A 325 16.82 -13.71 4.31
C PHE A 325 18.21 -13.44 3.70
N PRO A 326 18.93 -14.48 3.28
CA PRO A 326 20.29 -14.32 2.76
C PRO A 326 20.32 -13.37 1.55
N LYS A 327 21.16 -12.35 1.61
CA LYS A 327 21.33 -11.32 0.56
C LYS A 327 21.54 -11.90 -0.85
N ASN A 328 22.01 -13.14 -0.95
CA ASN A 328 22.23 -13.85 -2.22
C ASN A 328 20.96 -14.18 -3.01
N ILE A 329 19.78 -14.16 -2.36
CA ILE A 329 18.49 -14.43 -3.02
C ILE A 329 17.85 -13.11 -3.50
N LEU A 330 18.14 -11.99 -2.84
CA LEU A 330 17.42 -10.73 -3.01
C LEU A 330 18.21 -9.63 -3.71
N GLU A 331 19.56 -9.66 -3.65
CA GLU A 331 20.43 -8.69 -4.30
C GLU A 331 21.70 -9.37 -4.82
N ARG A 332 21.95 -9.26 -6.10
CA ARG A 332 23.23 -9.65 -6.67
C ARG A 332 24.31 -8.71 -6.14
N LYS A 333 25.35 -9.28 -5.48
CA LYS A 333 26.58 -8.59 -5.08
C LYS A 333 27.02 -7.57 -6.12
N LYS A 334 26.99 -6.27 -5.76
CA LYS A 334 27.97 -5.31 -6.24
C LYS A 334 29.29 -5.65 -5.56
N GLN A 335 30.05 -6.56 -6.15
CA GLN A 335 31.50 -6.69 -5.92
C GLN A 335 32.13 -7.08 -7.26
N ARG A 336 32.63 -6.10 -7.89
CA ARG A 336 33.95 -5.93 -8.58
C ARG A 336 33.93 -4.69 -9.43
#